data_dec418fb3a323121ea24924e71442ceb
#
_entry.id   dec418fb3a323121ea24924e71442ceb
#
_cell.length_a   1.000
_cell.length_b   1.000
_cell.length_c   1.000
_cell.angle_alpha   90.00
_cell.angle_beta   90.00
_cell.angle_gamma   90.00
#
_symmetry.space_group_name_H-M   'P 1'
#
loop_
_entity.id
_entity.type
_entity.pdbx_description
1 polymer ?
#
loop_
_entity_poly.entity_id
_entity_poly.type
_entity_poly.pdbx_seq_one_letter_code
_entity_poly.pdbx_strand_id
1 'polypeptide(L)'
;MLTRCRSGFTLAEVMIAVGLTAVVAGTLYRLLMTTQRTTRAQAQRVELQSNLRAGSLIVLSELRELSAAPGGSGARNDILVAGSTALVYRAMRGIGFVCGTPSATSIRITRGSFTGPRDPQADGDEALVFIEDSAAAGAEDIWLGMKIVSVATGASCPGALGPGITLTVPASPVVAGLEAGTPVRITEAMELRLYESEGRSWLGARSVSSGETIQPLVGPLTPGSGFRLEYLDAAGRPTTDRTSIKSIRVALQGTTQGGGTGDGPVEEELLAQVVLRNAIRP
;
A
#
# COMPACT_ATOMS: atom_id res chain seq x y z
N MET A 1 24.59 -41.38 -73.51
CA MET A 1 23.20 -41.09 -72.99
C MET A 1 22.91 -42.09 -71.89
N LEU A 2 23.03 -41.69 -70.60
CA LEU A 2 22.73 -42.53 -69.46
C LEU A 2 21.23 -42.30 -69.08
N THR A 3 20.37 -43.27 -69.42
CA THR A 3 18.99 -43.33 -69.00
C THR A 3 18.95 -43.64 -67.48
N ARG A 4 18.63 -42.62 -66.67
CA ARG A 4 18.34 -42.82 -65.26
C ARG A 4 16.99 -43.56 -65.12
N CYS A 5 17.07 -44.82 -64.69
CA CYS A 5 15.88 -45.54 -64.25
C CYS A 5 15.28 -44.78 -63.05
N ARG A 6 14.09 -44.21 -63.21
CA ARG A 6 13.28 -43.70 -62.10
C ARG A 6 12.63 -44.90 -61.42
N SER A 7 13.19 -45.32 -60.29
CA SER A 7 12.51 -46.26 -59.39
C SER A 7 11.34 -45.53 -58.70
N GLY A 8 10.13 -46.03 -58.94
CA GLY A 8 8.94 -45.55 -58.22
C GLY A 8 8.88 -46.13 -56.80
N PHE A 9 8.30 -45.39 -55.89
CA PHE A 9 8.06 -45.88 -54.51
C PHE A 9 7.08 -47.02 -54.50
N THR A 10 7.28 -48.02 -53.67
CA THR A 10 6.34 -49.10 -53.42
C THR A 10 5.25 -48.62 -52.45
N LEU A 11 4.04 -49.16 -52.56
CA LEU A 11 2.95 -48.86 -51.67
C LEU A 11 3.32 -49.10 -50.18
N ALA A 12 4.11 -50.19 -49.93
CA ALA A 12 4.55 -50.53 -48.61
C ALA A 12 5.51 -49.49 -48.00
N GLU A 13 6.43 -48.90 -48.79
CA GLU A 13 7.32 -47.84 -48.33
C GLU A 13 6.53 -46.59 -47.95
N VAL A 14 5.51 -46.23 -48.73
CA VAL A 14 4.65 -45.06 -48.41
C VAL A 14 3.88 -45.32 -47.12
N MET A 15 3.31 -46.50 -46.92
CA MET A 15 2.57 -46.83 -45.68
C MET A 15 3.48 -46.79 -44.47
N ILE A 16 4.69 -47.32 -44.55
CA ILE A 16 5.66 -47.28 -43.46
C ILE A 16 6.10 -45.83 -43.16
N ALA A 17 6.36 -45.03 -44.18
CA ALA A 17 6.74 -43.61 -44.03
C ALA A 17 5.60 -42.81 -43.38
N VAL A 18 4.36 -42.99 -43.78
CA VAL A 18 3.21 -42.32 -43.19
C VAL A 18 3.02 -42.76 -41.72
N GLY A 19 3.15 -44.06 -41.42
CA GLY A 19 3.10 -44.57 -40.05
C GLY A 19 4.14 -43.98 -39.12
N LEU A 20 5.40 -43.96 -39.60
CA LEU A 20 6.48 -43.32 -38.83
C LEU A 20 6.31 -41.82 -38.65
N THR A 21 5.86 -41.12 -39.68
CA THR A 21 5.56 -39.70 -39.62
C THR A 21 4.43 -39.40 -38.62
N ALA A 22 3.39 -40.22 -38.59
CA ALA A 22 2.29 -40.08 -37.62
C ALA A 22 2.76 -40.26 -36.15
N VAL A 23 3.64 -41.24 -35.88
CA VAL A 23 4.21 -41.46 -34.55
C VAL A 23 5.09 -40.27 -34.13
N VAL A 24 5.95 -39.79 -35.03
CA VAL A 24 6.83 -38.63 -34.77
C VAL A 24 5.98 -37.37 -34.53
N ALA A 25 4.98 -37.10 -35.38
CA ALA A 25 4.07 -35.96 -35.23
C ALA A 25 3.30 -36.02 -33.92
N GLY A 26 2.80 -37.21 -33.52
CA GLY A 26 2.10 -37.43 -32.26
C GLY A 26 2.97 -37.17 -31.03
N THR A 27 4.24 -37.62 -31.06
CA THR A 27 5.18 -37.35 -29.97
C THR A 27 5.57 -35.87 -29.86
N LEU A 28 5.83 -35.22 -30.99
CA LEU A 28 6.10 -33.77 -31.02
C LEU A 28 4.91 -32.96 -30.52
N TYR A 29 3.70 -33.32 -30.89
CA TYR A 29 2.49 -32.65 -30.43
C TYR A 29 2.36 -32.76 -28.89
N ARG A 30 2.55 -33.96 -28.34
CA ARG A 30 2.53 -34.16 -26.85
C ARG A 30 3.60 -33.31 -26.16
N LEU A 31 4.82 -33.29 -26.71
CA LEU A 31 5.93 -32.51 -26.16
C LEU A 31 5.59 -31.00 -26.15
N LEU A 32 5.07 -30.47 -27.27
CA LEU A 32 4.68 -29.09 -27.37
C LEU A 32 3.57 -28.72 -26.36
N MET A 33 2.54 -29.57 -26.22
CA MET A 33 1.47 -29.36 -25.27
C MET A 33 1.98 -29.37 -23.82
N THR A 34 2.88 -30.30 -23.46
CA THR A 34 3.48 -30.35 -22.14
C THR A 34 4.33 -29.11 -21.87
N THR A 35 5.20 -28.73 -22.82
CA THR A 35 6.04 -27.53 -22.70
C THR A 35 5.19 -26.26 -22.54
N GLN A 36 4.14 -26.10 -23.33
CA GLN A 36 3.22 -24.94 -23.21
C GLN A 36 2.54 -24.87 -21.84
N ARG A 37 2.09 -26.02 -21.29
CA ARG A 37 1.46 -26.07 -19.98
C ARG A 37 2.46 -25.71 -18.87
N THR A 38 3.67 -26.26 -18.93
CA THR A 38 4.71 -25.95 -17.94
C THR A 38 5.11 -24.47 -18.00
N THR A 39 5.30 -23.91 -19.21
CA THR A 39 5.64 -22.49 -19.37
C THR A 39 4.53 -21.58 -18.81
N ARG A 40 3.27 -21.91 -19.06
CA ARG A 40 2.13 -21.13 -18.49
C ARG A 40 2.10 -21.21 -16.97
N ALA A 41 2.29 -22.40 -16.39
CA ALA A 41 2.31 -22.55 -14.94
C ALA A 41 3.47 -21.77 -14.29
N GLN A 42 4.66 -21.80 -14.91
CA GLN A 42 5.80 -21.01 -14.44
C GLN A 42 5.53 -19.50 -14.55
N ALA A 43 4.95 -19.02 -15.68
CA ALA A 43 4.62 -17.62 -15.86
C ALA A 43 3.62 -17.14 -14.80
N GLN A 44 2.58 -17.89 -14.51
CA GLN A 44 1.61 -17.57 -13.45
C GLN A 44 2.25 -17.49 -12.07
N ARG A 45 3.18 -18.40 -11.75
CA ARG A 45 3.90 -18.38 -10.49
C ARG A 45 4.80 -17.14 -10.36
N VAL A 46 5.56 -16.81 -11.40
CA VAL A 46 6.41 -15.60 -11.43
C VAL A 46 5.57 -14.33 -11.30
N GLU A 47 4.43 -14.26 -11.98
CA GLU A 47 3.50 -13.14 -11.88
C GLU A 47 2.95 -13.00 -10.46
N LEU A 48 2.51 -14.10 -9.84
CA LEU A 48 2.03 -14.09 -8.46
C LEU A 48 3.11 -13.60 -7.49
N GLN A 49 4.33 -14.13 -7.58
CA GLN A 49 5.45 -13.70 -6.74
C GLN A 49 5.78 -12.21 -6.94
N SER A 50 5.75 -11.73 -8.18
CA SER A 50 5.97 -10.32 -8.49
C SER A 50 4.89 -9.44 -7.87
N ASN A 51 3.63 -9.83 -7.98
CA ASN A 51 2.49 -9.10 -7.42
C ASN A 51 2.55 -9.06 -5.89
N LEU A 52 2.86 -10.18 -5.22
CA LEU A 52 3.01 -10.23 -3.76
C LEU A 52 4.17 -9.33 -3.29
N ARG A 53 5.31 -9.34 -4.00
CA ARG A 53 6.46 -8.48 -3.67
C ARG A 53 6.12 -7.00 -3.85
N ALA A 54 5.53 -6.63 -4.98
CA ALA A 54 5.13 -5.25 -5.23
C ALA A 54 4.13 -4.76 -4.16
N GLY A 55 3.14 -5.58 -3.84
CA GLY A 55 2.16 -5.28 -2.80
C GLY A 55 2.78 -5.14 -1.42
N SER A 56 3.71 -6.02 -1.06
CA SER A 56 4.41 -5.90 0.22
C SER A 56 5.20 -4.61 0.34
N LEU A 57 5.88 -4.17 -0.72
CA LEU A 57 6.63 -2.91 -0.71
C LEU A 57 5.70 -1.71 -0.48
N ILE A 58 4.55 -1.67 -1.15
CA ILE A 58 3.57 -0.60 -0.97
C ILE A 58 3.05 -0.59 0.47
N VAL A 59 2.58 -1.72 0.96
CA VAL A 59 2.02 -1.84 2.32
C VAL A 59 3.07 -1.47 3.37
N LEU A 60 4.29 -2.00 3.27
CA LEU A 60 5.35 -1.74 4.23
C LEU A 60 5.80 -0.27 4.22
N SER A 61 5.82 0.40 3.06
CA SER A 61 6.16 1.82 2.99
C SER A 61 5.13 2.68 3.72
N GLU A 62 3.84 2.42 3.53
CA GLU A 62 2.75 3.12 4.22
C GLU A 62 2.81 2.87 5.74
N LEU A 63 2.97 1.60 6.16
CA LEU A 63 2.97 1.24 7.57
C LEU A 63 4.20 1.76 8.34
N ARG A 64 5.34 1.93 7.67
CA ARG A 64 6.57 2.43 8.31
C ARG A 64 6.43 3.85 8.85
N GLU A 65 5.62 4.67 8.21
CA GLU A 65 5.44 6.08 8.57
C GLU A 65 4.50 6.27 9.78
N LEU A 66 3.81 5.21 10.22
CA LEU A 66 2.84 5.29 11.31
C LEU A 66 3.52 5.53 12.66
N SER A 67 2.82 6.23 13.52
CA SER A 67 3.13 6.40 14.93
C SER A 67 2.11 5.66 15.80
N ALA A 68 2.60 4.83 16.71
CA ALA A 68 1.82 4.30 17.82
C ALA A 68 2.31 4.97 19.10
N ALA A 69 1.81 6.16 19.35
CA ALA A 69 2.17 6.88 20.57
C ALA A 69 1.44 6.28 21.77
N PRO A 70 2.11 6.10 22.93
CA PRO A 70 1.43 5.77 24.17
C PRO A 70 0.43 6.89 24.53
N GLY A 71 -0.72 6.50 25.04
CA GLY A 71 -1.80 7.45 25.39
C GLY A 71 -1.41 8.42 26.50
N GLY A 72 -0.72 9.48 26.13
CA GLY A 72 -0.64 10.71 26.92
C GLY A 72 -1.62 11.75 26.39
N SER A 73 -1.94 12.77 27.15
CA SER A 73 -2.86 13.83 26.77
C SER A 73 -2.30 14.65 25.59
N GLY A 74 -2.44 14.16 24.38
CA GLY A 74 -2.01 14.84 23.16
C GLY A 74 -1.24 14.00 22.16
N ALA A 75 -0.67 12.87 22.57
CA ALA A 75 -0.02 11.95 21.65
C ALA A 75 -1.06 11.26 20.76
N ARG A 76 -0.94 11.44 19.46
CA ARG A 76 -1.90 10.94 18.49
C ARG A 76 -1.43 9.61 17.91
N ASN A 77 -2.27 8.58 18.06
CA ASN A 77 -2.03 7.26 17.45
C ASN A 77 -2.51 7.27 16.00
N ASP A 78 -1.63 6.94 15.06
CA ASP A 78 -1.98 6.86 13.64
C ASP A 78 -2.75 5.59 13.30
N ILE A 79 -2.74 4.59 14.16
CA ILE A 79 -3.54 3.37 14.00
C ILE A 79 -4.93 3.63 14.59
N LEU A 80 -5.94 3.78 13.72
CA LEU A 80 -7.32 4.06 14.11
C LEU A 80 -8.09 2.77 14.45
N VAL A 81 -7.94 1.75 13.61
CA VAL A 81 -8.53 0.41 13.82
C VAL A 81 -7.48 -0.63 13.48
N ALA A 82 -7.18 -1.52 14.42
CA ALA A 82 -6.25 -2.63 14.25
C ALA A 82 -7.03 -3.94 14.15
N GLY A 83 -7.30 -4.41 12.94
CA GLY A 83 -7.92 -5.71 12.66
C GLY A 83 -6.91 -6.68 12.06
N SER A 84 -7.22 -7.98 12.08
CA SER A 84 -6.34 -9.01 11.52
C SER A 84 -6.32 -9.04 9.99
N THR A 85 -7.38 -8.58 9.31
CA THR A 85 -7.53 -8.54 7.86
C THR A 85 -7.90 -7.16 7.32
N ALA A 86 -7.93 -6.17 8.21
CA ALA A 86 -8.22 -4.79 7.90
C ALA A 86 -7.48 -3.85 8.86
N LEU A 87 -7.01 -2.74 8.35
CA LEU A 87 -6.34 -1.69 9.10
C LEU A 87 -6.88 -0.34 8.66
N VAL A 88 -7.32 0.49 9.62
CA VAL A 88 -7.59 1.91 9.36
C VAL A 88 -6.52 2.74 10.05
N TYR A 89 -5.88 3.61 9.29
CA TYR A 89 -4.73 4.38 9.75
C TYR A 89 -4.69 5.78 9.15
N ARG A 90 -3.92 6.69 9.77
CA ARG A 90 -3.62 8.00 9.19
C ARG A 90 -2.39 7.90 8.30
N ALA A 91 -2.58 8.10 7.01
CA ALA A 91 -1.50 8.22 6.05
C ALA A 91 -1.04 9.69 5.98
N MET A 92 0.27 9.93 6.02
CA MET A 92 0.80 11.27 5.81
C MET A 92 0.70 11.64 4.33
N ARG A 93 0.07 12.79 4.03
CA ARG A 93 -0.12 13.33 2.67
C ARG A 93 0.77 14.53 2.38
N GLY A 94 1.42 15.07 3.40
CA GLY A 94 2.40 16.12 3.22
C GLY A 94 2.82 16.77 4.52
N ILE A 95 3.86 17.59 4.40
CA ILE A 95 4.37 18.42 5.49
C ILE A 95 4.65 19.81 4.95
N GLY A 96 4.33 20.82 5.74
CA GLY A 96 4.64 22.21 5.47
C GLY A 96 4.93 22.95 6.76
N PHE A 97 5.19 24.24 6.65
CA PHE A 97 5.49 25.09 7.79
C PHE A 97 4.58 26.31 7.82
N VAL A 98 4.08 26.65 9.00
CA VAL A 98 3.27 27.86 9.21
C VAL A 98 4.03 29.08 8.74
N CYS A 99 3.36 29.98 8.04
CA CYS A 99 3.90 31.27 7.65
C CYS A 99 2.97 32.43 8.05
N GLY A 100 3.57 33.54 8.44
CA GLY A 100 2.84 34.70 8.91
C GLY A 100 2.17 34.45 10.26
N THR A 101 1.11 35.21 10.53
CA THR A 101 0.34 35.14 11.77
C THR A 101 -0.92 34.33 11.52
N PRO A 102 -1.10 33.15 12.11
CA PRO A 102 -2.34 32.40 12.04
C PRO A 102 -3.48 33.16 12.72
N SER A 103 -4.72 32.84 12.34
CA SER A 103 -5.91 33.25 13.08
C SER A 103 -6.51 32.05 13.79
N ALA A 104 -7.47 32.25 14.68
CA ALA A 104 -8.11 31.15 15.37
C ALA A 104 -8.76 30.10 14.43
N THR A 105 -9.02 30.46 13.18
CA THR A 105 -9.68 29.59 12.18
C THR A 105 -8.86 29.32 10.95
N SER A 106 -7.66 29.88 10.82
CA SER A 106 -6.85 29.68 9.59
C SER A 106 -5.36 29.56 9.87
N ILE A 107 -4.76 28.60 9.16
CA ILE A 107 -3.33 28.33 9.13
C ILE A 107 -2.86 28.56 7.70
N ARG A 108 -1.83 29.37 7.52
CA ARG A 108 -1.20 29.52 6.21
C ARG A 108 0.13 28.80 6.20
N ILE A 109 0.38 28.01 5.17
CA ILE A 109 1.65 27.30 4.94
C ILE A 109 2.29 27.78 3.65
N THR A 110 3.61 27.85 3.63
CA THR A 110 4.35 28.25 2.42
C THR A 110 4.28 27.13 1.39
N ARG A 111 3.74 27.39 0.20
CA ARG A 111 3.69 26.37 -0.86
C ARG A 111 5.07 25.87 -1.27
N GLY A 112 6.06 26.73 -1.30
CA GLY A 112 7.44 26.37 -1.66
C GLY A 112 8.12 25.43 -0.66
N SER A 113 7.65 25.36 0.59
CA SER A 113 8.13 24.43 1.61
C SER A 113 7.19 23.24 1.82
N PHE A 114 6.03 23.22 1.17
CA PHE A 114 5.11 22.08 1.25
C PHE A 114 5.63 20.95 0.39
N THR A 115 5.83 19.79 1.03
CA THR A 115 6.28 18.56 0.37
C THR A 115 5.23 17.48 0.59
N GLY A 116 4.69 16.94 -0.49
CA GLY A 116 3.67 15.90 -0.46
C GLY A 116 3.27 15.47 -1.88
N PRO A 117 2.61 14.32 -2.03
CA PRO A 117 2.18 13.81 -3.34
C PRO A 117 1.04 14.63 -3.95
N ARG A 118 0.29 15.38 -3.15
CA ARG A 118 -0.81 16.26 -3.56
C ARG A 118 -1.00 17.43 -2.61
N ASP A 119 -1.71 18.44 -3.06
CA ASP A 119 -2.13 19.54 -2.19
C ASP A 119 -3.15 19.07 -1.15
N PRO A 120 -3.25 19.75 0.01
CA PRO A 120 -4.28 19.48 1.02
C PRO A 120 -5.70 19.59 0.42
N GLN A 121 -6.60 18.74 0.89
CA GLN A 121 -8.00 18.71 0.46
C GLN A 121 -8.94 18.99 1.65
N ALA A 122 -9.99 19.78 1.36
CA ALA A 122 -11.08 19.95 2.31
C ALA A 122 -11.86 18.64 2.49
N ASP A 123 -12.47 18.48 3.66
CA ASP A 123 -13.35 17.37 4.03
C ASP A 123 -12.75 15.97 4.08
N GLY A 124 -11.57 15.75 3.51
CA GLY A 124 -10.86 14.48 3.52
C GLY A 124 -9.60 14.49 4.39
N ASP A 125 -8.94 15.64 4.48
CA ASP A 125 -7.66 15.76 5.18
C ASP A 125 -7.81 16.37 6.58
N GLU A 126 -6.82 16.06 7.41
CA GLU A 126 -6.64 16.56 8.75
C GLU A 126 -5.27 17.22 8.85
N ALA A 127 -5.23 18.44 9.40
CA ALA A 127 -3.99 19.15 9.70
C ALA A 127 -3.54 18.78 11.12
N LEU A 128 -2.33 18.24 11.26
CA LEU A 128 -1.66 18.04 12.54
C LEU A 128 -0.65 19.15 12.73
N VAL A 129 -0.86 20.03 13.70
CA VAL A 129 0.08 21.09 14.06
C VAL A 129 0.90 20.66 15.27
N PHE A 130 2.18 20.95 15.23
CA PHE A 130 3.07 20.69 16.35
C PHE A 130 2.91 21.79 17.41
N ILE A 131 2.71 21.41 18.65
CA ILE A 131 2.62 22.28 19.81
C ILE A 131 3.76 21.93 20.72
N GLU A 132 4.69 22.86 20.86
CA GLU A 132 5.76 22.77 21.85
C GLU A 132 5.25 23.30 23.19
N ASP A 133 5.24 22.46 24.23
CA ASP A 133 4.87 22.93 25.55
C ASP A 133 6.12 23.43 26.29
N SER A 134 6.38 24.74 26.15
CA SER A 134 7.51 25.41 26.77
C SER A 134 7.28 25.77 28.25
N ALA A 135 6.10 25.51 28.79
CA ALA A 135 5.68 26.11 30.07
C ALA A 135 5.96 25.25 31.31
N ALA A 136 6.27 23.97 31.19
CA ALA A 136 6.56 23.12 32.35
C ALA A 136 7.62 22.06 32.02
N ALA A 137 8.63 21.93 32.91
CA ALA A 137 9.55 20.79 32.85
C ALA A 137 8.75 19.48 33.07
N GLY A 138 8.53 18.71 31.97
CA GLY A 138 7.78 17.46 31.98
C GLY A 138 6.50 17.47 31.12
N ALA A 139 6.15 18.57 30.46
CA ALA A 139 5.11 18.58 29.45
C ALA A 139 5.66 17.97 28.14
N GLU A 140 4.84 17.14 27.51
CA GLU A 140 5.23 16.47 26.25
C GLU A 140 4.77 17.30 25.06
N ASP A 141 5.65 17.45 24.08
CA ASP A 141 5.30 18.01 22.77
C ASP A 141 4.17 17.20 22.13
N ILE A 142 3.19 17.88 21.58
CA ILE A 142 2.00 17.24 21.04
C ILE A 142 1.72 17.61 19.58
N TRP A 143 1.11 16.70 18.88
CA TRP A 143 0.52 16.96 17.56
C TRP A 143 -1.00 17.15 17.71
N LEU A 144 -1.46 18.40 17.63
CA LEU A 144 -2.89 18.72 17.66
C LEU A 144 -3.49 18.54 16.26
N GLY A 145 -4.48 17.67 16.15
CA GLY A 145 -5.15 17.44 14.88
C GLY A 145 -6.46 18.22 14.75
N MET A 146 -6.67 18.74 13.54
CA MET A 146 -7.83 19.52 13.18
C MET A 146 -8.30 19.16 11.79
N LYS A 147 -9.63 18.99 11.62
CA LYS A 147 -10.22 18.78 10.29
C LYS A 147 -9.99 20.02 9.42
N ILE A 148 -9.61 19.83 8.16
CA ILE A 148 -9.53 20.90 7.19
C ILE A 148 -10.92 21.13 6.61
N VAL A 149 -11.49 22.32 6.85
CA VAL A 149 -12.82 22.70 6.37
C VAL A 149 -12.78 23.27 4.96
N SER A 150 -11.75 24.05 4.64
CA SER A 150 -11.53 24.58 3.29
C SER A 150 -10.05 24.81 3.03
N VAL A 151 -9.69 24.81 1.75
CA VAL A 151 -8.34 25.09 1.28
C VAL A 151 -8.40 26.20 0.24
N ALA A 152 -7.57 27.22 0.39
CA ALA A 152 -7.42 28.31 -0.57
C ALA A 152 -5.94 28.53 -0.91
N THR A 153 -5.66 28.81 -2.17
CA THR A 153 -4.32 29.17 -2.66
C THR A 153 -4.32 30.61 -3.11
N GLY A 154 -3.25 31.34 -2.85
CA GLY A 154 -3.09 32.71 -3.40
C GLY A 154 -2.49 33.74 -2.47
N ALA A 155 -2.80 33.75 -1.19
CA ALA A 155 -2.22 34.72 -0.26
C ALA A 155 -0.74 34.40 -0.02
N SER A 156 0.15 35.35 -0.32
CA SER A 156 1.59 35.18 -0.11
C SER A 156 1.95 35.11 1.36
N CYS A 157 2.99 34.36 1.67
CA CYS A 157 3.63 34.39 2.98
C CYS A 157 4.60 35.57 3.09
N PRO A 158 4.70 36.23 4.23
CA PRO A 158 5.70 37.26 4.45
C PRO A 158 7.12 36.75 4.16
N GLY A 159 7.86 37.45 3.30
CA GLY A 159 9.25 37.08 2.97
C GLY A 159 9.43 35.85 2.07
N ALA A 160 8.36 35.21 1.63
CA ALA A 160 8.44 34.05 0.74
C ALA A 160 8.10 34.41 -0.72
N LEU A 161 8.82 33.82 -1.66
CA LEU A 161 8.48 33.88 -3.07
C LEU A 161 7.35 32.88 -3.39
N GLY A 162 6.23 33.40 -3.86
CA GLY A 162 5.11 32.59 -4.34
C GLY A 162 3.90 32.53 -3.41
N PRO A 163 2.83 31.88 -3.88
CA PRO A 163 1.56 31.76 -3.14
C PRO A 163 1.68 30.85 -1.91
N GLY A 164 0.91 31.15 -0.88
CA GLY A 164 0.69 30.26 0.25
C GLY A 164 -0.52 29.36 0.03
N ILE A 165 -0.61 28.30 0.84
CA ILE A 165 -1.80 27.47 1.00
C ILE A 165 -2.43 27.86 2.33
N THR A 166 -3.67 28.33 2.31
CA THR A 166 -4.44 28.67 3.51
C THR A 166 -5.40 27.55 3.82
N LEU A 167 -5.27 26.97 5.01
CA LEU A 167 -6.12 25.92 5.55
C LEU A 167 -7.12 26.59 6.51
N THR A 168 -8.42 26.45 6.27
CA THR A 168 -9.43 26.82 7.25
C THR A 168 -9.69 25.60 8.14
N VAL A 169 -9.67 25.84 9.45
CA VAL A 169 -9.88 24.79 10.49
C VAL A 169 -10.96 25.27 11.47
N PRO A 170 -11.54 24.37 12.28
CA PRO A 170 -12.42 24.77 13.37
C PRO A 170 -11.73 25.77 14.30
N ALA A 171 -12.49 26.72 14.83
CA ALA A 171 -11.96 27.77 15.69
C ALA A 171 -11.23 27.17 16.92
N SER A 172 -9.98 27.58 17.11
CA SER A 172 -9.14 27.13 18.22
C SER A 172 -8.21 28.25 18.66
N PRO A 173 -8.16 28.57 19.96
CA PRO A 173 -7.22 29.57 20.49
C PRO A 173 -5.75 29.11 20.31
N VAL A 174 -5.50 27.82 20.29
CA VAL A 174 -4.17 27.24 20.08
C VAL A 174 -3.66 27.59 18.67
N VAL A 175 -4.53 27.57 17.65
CA VAL A 175 -4.14 27.94 16.27
C VAL A 175 -3.72 29.39 16.18
N ALA A 176 -4.39 30.29 16.90
CA ALA A 176 -4.03 31.72 16.91
C ALA A 176 -2.67 31.97 17.60
N GLY A 177 -2.22 31.06 18.44
CA GLY A 177 -0.91 31.14 19.13
C GLY A 177 0.25 30.48 18.38
N LEU A 178 0.00 29.86 17.21
CA LEU A 178 1.07 29.22 16.45
C LEU A 178 2.05 30.26 15.89
N GLU A 179 3.32 29.92 15.90
CA GLU A 179 4.39 30.75 15.37
C GLU A 179 4.74 30.36 13.93
N ALA A 180 5.31 31.33 13.19
CA ALA A 180 5.88 31.04 11.88
C ALA A 180 7.04 30.03 12.04
N GLY A 181 7.06 29.03 11.15
CA GLY A 181 8.01 27.93 11.22
C GLY A 181 7.46 26.66 11.92
N THR A 182 6.33 26.76 12.61
CA THR A 182 5.67 25.56 13.20
C THR A 182 5.37 24.54 12.11
N PRO A 183 5.80 23.27 12.28
CA PRO A 183 5.51 22.22 11.30
C PRO A 183 4.03 21.82 11.33
N VAL A 184 3.48 21.61 10.14
CA VAL A 184 2.11 21.16 9.91
C VAL A 184 2.17 19.91 9.04
N ARG A 185 1.67 18.78 9.54
CA ARG A 185 1.49 17.55 8.77
C ARG A 185 0.06 17.48 8.25
N ILE A 186 -0.08 17.11 7.00
CA ILE A 186 -1.39 16.81 6.41
C ILE A 186 -1.54 15.30 6.39
N THR A 187 -2.63 14.81 6.95
CA THR A 187 -2.93 13.38 7.05
C THR A 187 -4.32 13.07 6.55
N GLU A 188 -4.51 11.85 6.10
CA GLU A 188 -5.78 11.31 5.59
C GLU A 188 -6.05 9.95 6.23
N ALA A 189 -7.31 9.68 6.61
CA ALA A 189 -7.68 8.37 7.11
C ALA A 189 -7.84 7.39 5.94
N MET A 190 -6.99 6.38 5.92
CA MET A 190 -6.94 5.32 4.91
C MET A 190 -7.36 3.98 5.51
N GLU A 191 -7.96 3.14 4.68
CA GLU A 191 -8.24 1.74 5.01
C GLU A 191 -7.49 0.82 4.05
N LEU A 192 -6.82 -0.16 4.61
CA LEU A 192 -6.32 -1.36 3.91
C LEU A 192 -7.17 -2.53 4.36
N ARG A 193 -7.73 -3.31 3.44
CA ARG A 193 -8.46 -4.52 3.80
C ARG A 193 -8.48 -5.56 2.68
N LEU A 194 -8.61 -6.82 3.10
CA LEU A 194 -9.00 -7.89 2.20
C LEU A 194 -10.47 -7.70 1.82
N TYR A 195 -10.78 -7.76 0.52
CA TYR A 195 -12.14 -7.68 0.02
C TYR A 195 -12.32 -8.57 -1.22
N GLU A 196 -13.57 -8.89 -1.53
CA GLU A 196 -13.92 -9.69 -2.70
C GLU A 196 -14.50 -8.81 -3.80
N SER A 197 -14.03 -9.03 -5.03
CA SER A 197 -14.56 -8.42 -6.23
C SER A 197 -14.49 -9.42 -7.36
N GLU A 198 -15.60 -9.59 -8.11
CA GLU A 198 -15.72 -10.50 -9.24
C GLU A 198 -15.30 -11.96 -8.89
N GLY A 199 -15.67 -12.41 -7.69
CA GLY A 199 -15.38 -13.76 -7.21
C GLY A 199 -13.90 -14.02 -6.88
N ARG A 200 -13.09 -12.96 -6.72
CA ARG A 200 -11.67 -13.03 -6.33
C ARG A 200 -11.40 -12.13 -5.14
N SER A 201 -10.45 -12.54 -4.32
CA SER A 201 -10.01 -11.76 -3.16
C SER A 201 -8.84 -10.85 -3.51
N TRP A 202 -8.90 -9.61 -3.04
CA TRP A 202 -7.92 -8.56 -3.28
C TRP A 202 -7.55 -7.87 -1.98
N LEU A 203 -6.31 -7.47 -1.84
CA LEU A 203 -5.98 -6.41 -0.92
C LEU A 203 -6.34 -5.08 -1.59
N GLY A 204 -7.16 -4.30 -0.94
CA GLY A 204 -7.55 -2.98 -1.43
C GLY A 204 -7.26 -1.87 -0.44
N ALA A 205 -7.21 -0.66 -0.99
CA ALA A 205 -7.11 0.57 -0.22
C ALA A 205 -8.21 1.54 -0.60
N ARG A 206 -8.59 2.40 0.34
CA ARG A 206 -9.46 3.55 0.10
C ARG A 206 -9.20 4.65 1.10
N SER A 207 -9.52 5.88 0.73
CA SER A 207 -9.70 6.97 1.67
C SER A 207 -11.05 6.83 2.38
N VAL A 208 -10.98 6.67 3.70
CA VAL A 208 -12.19 6.60 4.56
C VAL A 208 -12.76 8.00 4.74
N SER A 209 -11.90 8.98 4.95
CA SER A 209 -12.30 10.36 5.19
C SER A 209 -12.93 11.03 3.96
N SER A 210 -12.50 10.68 2.76
CA SER A 210 -13.09 11.17 1.50
C SER A 210 -14.27 10.33 1.01
N GLY A 211 -14.60 9.22 1.69
CA GLY A 211 -15.71 8.33 1.29
C GLY A 211 -15.46 7.58 -0.02
N GLU A 212 -14.19 7.34 -0.38
CA GLU A 212 -13.84 6.66 -1.63
C GLU A 212 -14.28 5.19 -1.62
N THR A 213 -14.56 4.68 -2.82
CA THR A 213 -14.73 3.24 -3.03
C THR A 213 -13.38 2.55 -2.97
N ILE A 214 -13.37 1.30 -2.45
CA ILE A 214 -12.14 0.53 -2.35
C ILE A 214 -11.54 0.24 -3.73
N GLN A 215 -10.23 0.44 -3.85
CA GLN A 215 -9.46 0.20 -5.06
C GLN A 215 -8.52 -0.99 -4.86
N PRO A 216 -8.37 -1.89 -5.84
CA PRO A 216 -7.47 -3.03 -5.73
C PRO A 216 -6.00 -2.57 -5.76
N LEU A 217 -5.20 -3.06 -4.81
CA LEU A 217 -3.75 -2.87 -4.77
C LEU A 217 -3.00 -4.11 -5.22
N VAL A 218 -3.39 -5.28 -4.69
CA VAL A 218 -2.68 -6.55 -4.89
C VAL A 218 -3.68 -7.68 -4.99
N GLY A 219 -3.44 -8.60 -5.91
CA GLY A 219 -4.21 -9.83 -6.01
C GLY A 219 -4.05 -10.52 -7.38
N PRO A 220 -4.76 -11.62 -7.57
CA PRO A 220 -5.70 -12.24 -6.63
C PRO A 220 -4.99 -12.91 -5.43
N LEU A 221 -5.60 -12.78 -4.27
CA LEU A 221 -5.13 -13.35 -3.01
C LEU A 221 -5.99 -14.56 -2.60
N THR A 222 -5.53 -15.33 -1.62
CA THR A 222 -6.29 -16.43 -1.04
C THR A 222 -7.53 -15.90 -0.31
N PRO A 223 -8.74 -16.42 -0.59
CA PRO A 223 -9.95 -15.97 0.09
C PRO A 223 -9.85 -16.10 1.62
N GLY A 224 -10.29 -15.08 2.33
CA GLY A 224 -10.35 -15.06 3.80
C GLY A 224 -9.00 -14.97 4.54
N SER A 225 -7.89 -15.42 3.95
CA SER A 225 -6.57 -15.45 4.60
C SER A 225 -5.47 -14.74 3.82
N GLY A 226 -5.76 -14.27 2.62
CA GLY A 226 -4.77 -13.69 1.70
C GLY A 226 -4.09 -12.42 2.18
N PHE A 227 -4.65 -11.74 3.17
CA PHE A 227 -4.03 -10.61 3.85
C PHE A 227 -4.23 -10.75 5.35
N ARG A 228 -3.14 -10.80 6.12
CA ARG A 228 -3.18 -10.89 7.57
C ARG A 228 -2.19 -9.93 8.21
N LEU A 229 -2.61 -9.35 9.32
CA LEU A 229 -1.84 -8.44 10.15
C LEU A 229 -1.73 -9.00 11.56
N GLU A 230 -0.54 -8.96 12.12
CA GLU A 230 -0.26 -9.24 13.51
C GLU A 230 0.49 -8.06 14.10
N TYR A 231 -0.01 -7.53 15.21
CA TYR A 231 0.55 -6.37 15.89
C TYR A 231 1.40 -6.81 17.06
N LEU A 232 2.61 -6.28 17.17
CA LEU A 232 3.58 -6.71 18.17
C LEU A 232 4.01 -5.52 19.05
N ASP A 233 4.15 -5.80 20.37
CA ASP A 233 4.68 -4.86 21.35
C ASP A 233 6.22 -4.74 21.28
N ALA A 234 6.83 -3.97 22.20
CA ALA A 234 8.27 -3.79 22.28
C ALA A 234 9.04 -5.08 22.59
N ALA A 235 8.39 -6.06 23.21
CA ALA A 235 8.97 -7.37 23.50
C ALA A 235 8.74 -8.39 22.35
N GLY A 236 8.13 -7.95 21.24
CA GLY A 236 7.79 -8.83 20.10
C GLY A 236 6.61 -9.76 20.35
N ARG A 237 5.81 -9.51 21.38
CA ARG A 237 4.62 -10.30 21.71
C ARG A 237 3.38 -9.72 21.03
N PRO A 238 2.43 -10.57 20.61
CA PRO A 238 1.17 -10.10 20.05
C PRO A 238 0.42 -9.19 21.02
N THR A 239 -0.12 -8.07 20.51
CA THR A 239 -0.89 -7.11 21.28
C THR A 239 -2.10 -6.63 20.52
N THR A 240 -3.18 -6.32 21.24
CA THR A 240 -4.38 -5.63 20.72
C THR A 240 -4.43 -4.17 21.18
N ASP A 241 -3.55 -3.77 22.07
CA ASP A 241 -3.44 -2.39 22.53
C ASP A 241 -2.69 -1.56 21.49
N ARG A 242 -3.42 -0.69 20.79
CA ARG A 242 -2.90 0.17 19.72
C ARG A 242 -1.78 1.10 20.18
N THR A 243 -1.73 1.44 21.47
CA THR A 243 -0.72 2.35 22.03
C THR A 243 0.61 1.65 22.29
N SER A 244 0.59 0.33 22.43
CA SER A 244 1.77 -0.48 22.68
C SER A 244 2.39 -1.09 21.42
N ILE A 245 1.76 -0.92 20.23
CA ILE A 245 2.27 -1.48 18.97
C ILE A 245 3.61 -0.83 18.62
N LYS A 246 4.63 -1.66 18.38
CA LYS A 246 5.97 -1.25 17.93
C LYS A 246 6.32 -1.78 16.55
N SER A 247 5.74 -2.92 16.18
CA SER A 247 5.90 -3.46 14.84
C SER A 247 4.63 -4.18 14.38
N ILE A 248 4.50 -4.29 13.07
CA ILE A 248 3.39 -4.97 12.41
C ILE A 248 3.98 -6.05 11.51
N ARG A 249 3.54 -7.28 11.69
CA ARG A 249 3.84 -8.38 10.77
C ARG A 249 2.72 -8.46 9.75
N VAL A 250 3.10 -8.49 8.47
CA VAL A 250 2.20 -8.55 7.33
C VAL A 250 2.41 -9.87 6.62
N ALA A 251 1.34 -10.62 6.42
CA ALA A 251 1.32 -11.81 5.57
C ALA A 251 0.45 -11.56 4.34
N LEU A 252 1.01 -11.80 3.17
CA LEU A 252 0.30 -11.81 1.89
C LEU A 252 0.36 -13.21 1.32
N GLN A 253 -0.81 -13.82 1.07
CA GLN A 253 -0.92 -15.16 0.51
C GLN A 253 -1.76 -15.12 -0.75
N GLY A 254 -1.26 -15.69 -1.83
CA GLY A 254 -1.96 -15.79 -3.10
C GLY A 254 -1.88 -17.18 -3.69
N THR A 255 -2.78 -17.47 -4.62
CA THR A 255 -2.87 -18.75 -5.30
C THR A 255 -2.83 -18.57 -6.80
N THR A 256 -2.13 -19.46 -7.52
CA THR A 256 -2.21 -19.51 -8.99
C THR A 256 -3.57 -20.03 -9.44
N GLN A 257 -4.05 -19.56 -10.57
CA GLN A 257 -5.22 -20.15 -11.23
C GLN A 257 -4.80 -21.47 -11.86
N GLY A 258 -5.01 -22.58 -11.15
CA GLY A 258 -4.80 -23.97 -11.56
C GLY A 258 -3.88 -24.23 -12.75
N GLY A 259 -2.69 -24.67 -12.49
CA GLY A 259 -1.75 -25.10 -13.54
C GLY A 259 -2.21 -26.42 -14.15
N GLY A 260 -2.35 -26.46 -15.49
CA GLY A 260 -2.86 -27.60 -16.24
C GLY A 260 -1.98 -28.86 -16.28
N THR A 261 -1.27 -29.20 -15.25
CA THR A 261 -0.39 -30.40 -15.16
C THR A 261 -0.83 -31.42 -14.13
N GLY A 262 -2.05 -31.29 -13.57
CA GLY A 262 -2.52 -32.23 -12.54
C GLY A 262 -2.10 -31.87 -11.13
N ASP A 263 -1.15 -30.97 -10.94
CA ASP A 263 -0.87 -30.32 -9.67
C ASP A 263 -1.90 -29.22 -9.44
N GLY A 264 -2.52 -29.21 -8.27
CA GLY A 264 -3.51 -28.23 -7.88
C GLY A 264 -2.96 -26.78 -7.91
N PRO A 265 -3.76 -25.79 -7.52
CA PRO A 265 -3.28 -24.41 -7.42
C PRO A 265 -2.06 -24.33 -6.50
N VAL A 266 -1.03 -23.61 -6.93
CA VAL A 266 0.17 -23.38 -6.11
C VAL A 266 -0.10 -22.16 -5.23
N GLU A 267 0.12 -22.32 -3.93
CA GLU A 267 0.06 -21.24 -2.95
C GLU A 267 1.45 -20.65 -2.73
N GLU A 268 1.53 -19.34 -2.66
CA GLU A 268 2.74 -18.60 -2.31
C GLU A 268 2.39 -17.63 -1.17
N GLU A 269 3.23 -17.61 -0.15
CA GLU A 269 3.11 -16.70 0.99
C GLU A 269 4.34 -15.81 1.09
N LEU A 270 4.11 -14.53 1.33
CA LEU A 270 5.14 -13.56 1.64
C LEU A 270 4.90 -13.00 3.03
N LEU A 271 5.88 -13.19 3.92
CA LEU A 271 5.89 -12.64 5.27
C LEU A 271 6.87 -11.49 5.35
N ALA A 272 6.42 -10.38 5.91
CA ALA A 272 7.27 -9.22 6.16
C ALA A 272 6.93 -8.59 7.51
N GLN A 273 7.89 -7.93 8.13
CA GLN A 273 7.68 -7.20 9.37
C GLN A 273 8.20 -5.78 9.21
N VAL A 274 7.41 -4.82 9.66
CA VAL A 274 7.77 -3.41 9.69
C VAL A 274 7.80 -2.91 11.12
N VAL A 275 8.86 -2.20 11.49
CA VAL A 275 8.96 -1.46 12.74
C VAL A 275 8.46 -0.05 12.47
N LEU A 276 7.56 0.44 13.31
CA LEU A 276 6.99 1.77 13.18
C LEU A 276 8.07 2.82 13.46
N ARG A 277 8.25 3.76 12.52
CA ARG A 277 9.33 4.74 12.57
C ARG A 277 9.23 5.69 13.76
N ASN A 278 8.00 6.10 14.07
CA ASN A 278 7.73 7.07 15.13
C ASN A 278 7.29 6.41 16.44
N ALA A 279 7.55 5.11 16.62
CA ALA A 279 7.36 4.47 17.90
C ALA A 279 8.44 4.98 18.89
N ILE A 280 8.01 5.53 20.00
CA ILE A 280 8.94 6.00 21.05
C ILE A 280 9.84 4.82 21.42
N ARG A 281 11.17 5.02 21.31
CA ARG A 281 12.15 4.04 21.79
C ARG A 281 12.12 4.09 23.32
N PRO A 282 12.13 2.95 24.01
CA PRO A 282 12.26 2.91 25.45
C PRO A 282 13.57 3.55 25.94
#